data_bce110b1f7cc37bf7346831f59193d16
#
_entry.id   bce110b1f7cc37bf7346831f59193d16
#
_cell.length_a   1.000
_cell.length_b   1.000
_cell.length_c   1.000
_cell.angle_alpha   90.00
_cell.angle_beta   90.00
_cell.angle_gamma   90.00
#
_symmetry.space_group_name_H-M   'P 1'
#
loop_
_entity.id
_entity.type
_entity.pdbx_description
1 polymer ?
#
loop_
_entity_poly.entity_id
_entity_poly.type
_entity_poly.pdbx_seq_one_letter_code
_entity_poly.pdbx_strand_id
1 'polypeptide(L)'
;GHGALVDSLGRALVPTPPTETANGGYIADGYDAALDELRRLGGDGRRAIAALEARYREQTGIGALKIRHNGVLGYHVEVPARAADSLMQPDSGFTHRQTLAGVVRFNSIDLHEQASRVAQAGAHALVAEAAHLEELIGAVLARKAEIAQAAAALARLDVAAALAERAAEGGWARPRFVPRRCLDIIGGRHPVVEDALRKQGQAFVANDCRLGEDDRLWLITGPNMGGKSTFLRQNALIVILAQAGGFVPASAATLSLVDRLFSRVGASDNLARGRSTFMVEMVETAAILAQATDRSFVILDEVGRGTSTYDGLALAWAVVEAVHEVNQCRCLFATHYHELTRLA
;
A
#
# COMPACT_ATOMS: atom_id res chain seq x y z
N GLY A 1 7.58 25.89 11.77
CA GLY A 1 6.54 24.88 11.69
C GLY A 1 5.48 25.22 10.65
N HIS A 2 4.67 24.25 10.26
CA HIS A 2 3.66 24.41 9.20
C HIS A 2 2.28 24.79 9.76
N GLY A 3 2.16 25.24 11.03
CA GLY A 3 0.90 25.54 11.72
C GLY A 3 -0.03 26.45 10.92
N ALA A 4 0.46 27.58 10.43
CA ALA A 4 -0.35 28.51 9.64
C ALA A 4 -0.91 27.88 8.33
N LEU A 5 -0.15 26.98 7.67
CA LEU A 5 -0.63 26.24 6.48
C LEU A 5 -1.70 25.23 6.89
N VAL A 6 -1.46 24.47 7.96
CA VAL A 6 -2.42 23.48 8.48
C VAL A 6 -3.73 24.17 8.89
N ASP A 7 -3.65 25.29 9.60
CA ASP A 7 -4.82 26.10 10.01
C ASP A 7 -5.57 26.65 8.78
N SER A 8 -4.85 27.10 7.76
CA SER A 8 -5.45 27.56 6.50
C SER A 8 -6.19 26.44 5.78
N LEU A 9 -5.56 25.30 5.61
CA LEU A 9 -6.17 24.11 4.98
C LEU A 9 -7.38 23.61 5.80
N GLY A 10 -7.26 23.57 7.12
CA GLY A 10 -8.34 23.12 8.02
C GLY A 10 -9.57 24.03 8.02
N ARG A 11 -9.39 25.33 7.74
CA ARG A 11 -10.51 26.26 7.57
C ARG A 11 -11.12 26.23 6.18
N ALA A 12 -10.29 25.97 5.17
CA ALA A 12 -10.72 26.02 3.77
C ALA A 12 -11.43 24.76 3.32
N LEU A 13 -11.02 23.59 3.81
CA LEU A 13 -11.53 22.30 3.35
C LEU A 13 -12.58 21.73 4.31
N VAL A 14 -13.56 21.03 3.74
CA VAL A 14 -14.50 20.24 4.55
C VAL A 14 -13.76 19.12 5.29
N PRO A 15 -14.28 18.60 6.42
CA PRO A 15 -13.60 17.54 7.20
C PRO A 15 -13.31 16.27 6.41
N THR A 16 -14.16 15.95 5.42
CA THR A 16 -13.99 14.78 4.54
C THR A 16 -14.20 15.25 3.09
N PRO A 17 -13.14 15.75 2.43
CA PRO A 17 -13.23 16.19 1.05
C PRO A 17 -13.58 15.03 0.11
N PRO A 18 -14.40 15.28 -0.93
CA PRO A 18 -14.66 14.27 -1.96
C PRO A 18 -13.37 13.91 -2.71
N THR A 19 -13.26 12.66 -3.16
CA THR A 19 -12.12 12.18 -3.96
C THR A 19 -12.11 12.76 -5.37
N GLU A 20 -13.28 13.11 -5.90
CA GLU A 20 -13.44 13.73 -7.23
C GLU A 20 -13.76 15.23 -7.08
N THR A 21 -12.97 16.06 -7.74
CA THR A 21 -13.12 17.52 -7.68
C THR A 21 -14.13 18.07 -8.68
N ALA A 22 -14.51 17.31 -9.71
CA ALA A 22 -15.37 17.74 -10.81
C ALA A 22 -16.74 18.26 -10.36
N ASN A 23 -17.28 17.77 -9.25
CA ASN A 23 -18.58 18.13 -8.73
C ASN A 23 -18.53 19.19 -7.60
N GLY A 24 -17.36 19.69 -7.26
CA GLY A 24 -17.16 20.60 -6.13
C GLY A 24 -17.45 19.98 -4.77
N GLY A 25 -17.73 20.81 -3.77
CA GLY A 25 -18.10 20.38 -2.42
C GLY A 25 -16.93 20.09 -1.48
N TYR A 26 -15.72 20.52 -1.84
CA TYR A 26 -14.52 20.36 -1.01
C TYR A 26 -14.14 21.62 -0.22
N ILE A 27 -14.63 22.81 -0.59
CA ILE A 27 -14.45 24.04 0.19
C ILE A 27 -15.53 24.14 1.26
N ALA A 28 -15.12 24.42 2.49
CA ALA A 28 -16.01 24.52 3.64
C ALA A 28 -16.95 25.76 3.55
N ASP A 29 -18.18 25.61 4.06
CA ASP A 29 -19.09 26.71 4.20
C ASP A 29 -18.51 27.77 5.18
N GLY A 30 -18.66 29.01 4.86
CA GLY A 30 -18.11 30.13 5.64
C GLY A 30 -16.64 30.45 5.33
N TYR A 31 -16.00 29.76 4.44
CA TYR A 31 -14.64 30.07 4.01
C TYR A 31 -14.60 31.28 3.08
N ASP A 32 -15.48 31.32 2.10
CA ASP A 32 -15.66 32.46 1.16
C ASP A 32 -17.13 32.84 1.04
N ALA A 33 -17.45 34.05 1.44
CA ALA A 33 -18.82 34.58 1.42
C ALA A 33 -19.40 34.68 -0.01
N ALA A 34 -18.58 34.92 -1.03
CA ALA A 34 -19.02 34.95 -2.42
C ALA A 34 -19.40 33.55 -2.92
N LEU A 35 -18.63 32.55 -2.57
CA LEU A 35 -18.93 31.15 -2.88
C LEU A 35 -20.20 30.67 -2.17
N ASP A 36 -20.37 31.03 -0.90
CA ASP A 36 -21.55 30.69 -0.12
C ASP A 36 -22.82 31.33 -0.74
N GLU A 37 -22.73 32.57 -1.21
CA GLU A 37 -23.82 33.23 -1.92
C GLU A 37 -24.18 32.53 -3.23
N LEU A 38 -23.19 32.11 -4.03
CA LEU A 38 -23.42 31.32 -5.25
C LEU A 38 -24.10 29.97 -4.96
N ARG A 39 -23.69 29.27 -3.92
CA ARG A 39 -24.32 28.03 -3.47
C ARG A 39 -25.77 28.27 -3.01
N ARG A 40 -26.00 29.36 -2.27
CA ARG A 40 -27.33 29.78 -1.83
C ARG A 40 -28.25 30.09 -3.01
N LEU A 41 -27.79 30.86 -3.98
CA LEU A 41 -28.54 31.18 -5.19
C LEU A 41 -28.90 29.90 -6.00
N GLY A 42 -28.01 28.93 -6.11
CA GLY A 42 -28.28 27.64 -6.72
C GLY A 42 -29.32 26.83 -5.92
N GLY A 43 -29.29 26.90 -4.59
CA GLY A 43 -30.26 26.25 -3.69
C GLY A 43 -31.65 26.91 -3.78
N ASP A 44 -31.70 28.23 -3.75
CA ASP A 44 -32.92 29.00 -3.89
C ASP A 44 -33.61 28.78 -5.24
N GLY A 45 -32.83 28.76 -6.32
CA GLY A 45 -33.33 28.44 -7.65
C GLY A 45 -33.94 27.02 -7.74
N ARG A 46 -33.36 26.03 -7.10
CA ARG A 46 -33.95 24.68 -7.04
C ARG A 46 -35.27 24.66 -6.25
N ARG A 47 -35.36 25.43 -5.16
CA ARG A 47 -36.61 25.59 -4.42
C ARG A 47 -37.67 26.31 -5.26
N ALA A 48 -37.29 27.34 -6.01
CA ALA A 48 -38.18 28.05 -6.93
C ALA A 48 -38.71 27.09 -8.04
N ILE A 49 -37.87 26.19 -8.60
CA ILE A 49 -38.31 25.20 -9.57
C ILE A 49 -39.33 24.21 -8.96
N ALA A 50 -39.11 23.78 -7.72
CA ALA A 50 -40.06 22.91 -7.01
C ALA A 50 -41.41 23.62 -6.74
N ALA A 51 -41.39 24.92 -6.39
CA ALA A 51 -42.59 25.71 -6.24
C ALA A 51 -43.30 25.92 -7.60
N LEU A 52 -42.54 26.05 -8.67
CA LEU A 52 -43.07 26.17 -10.03
C LEU A 52 -43.81 24.88 -10.46
N GLU A 53 -43.33 23.71 -10.08
CA GLU A 53 -44.02 22.42 -10.33
C GLU A 53 -45.40 22.39 -9.68
N ALA A 54 -45.51 22.83 -8.42
CA ALA A 54 -46.77 22.91 -7.71
C ALA A 54 -47.73 23.92 -8.36
N ARG A 55 -47.26 25.12 -8.74
CA ARG A 55 -48.02 26.11 -9.46
C ARG A 55 -48.54 25.60 -10.81
N TYR A 56 -47.71 24.90 -11.56
CA TYR A 56 -48.12 24.33 -12.85
C TYR A 56 -49.15 23.23 -12.73
N ARG A 57 -49.06 22.38 -11.70
CA ARG A 57 -50.12 21.40 -11.41
C ARG A 57 -51.47 22.05 -11.13
N GLU A 58 -51.46 23.16 -10.36
CA GLU A 58 -52.69 23.91 -10.05
C GLU A 58 -53.25 24.62 -11.30
N GLN A 59 -52.41 25.33 -12.06
CA GLN A 59 -52.80 26.07 -13.25
C GLN A 59 -53.33 25.17 -14.38
N THR A 60 -52.74 24.02 -14.57
CA THR A 60 -53.10 23.09 -15.67
C THR A 60 -54.12 22.04 -15.27
N GLY A 61 -54.38 21.85 -14.00
CA GLY A 61 -55.21 20.79 -13.48
C GLY A 61 -54.60 19.35 -13.67
N ILE A 62 -53.34 19.27 -14.10
CA ILE A 62 -52.66 18.01 -14.37
C ILE A 62 -51.90 17.57 -13.12
N GLY A 63 -52.49 16.81 -12.23
CA GLY A 63 -51.85 16.34 -10.99
C GLY A 63 -50.58 15.47 -11.20
N ALA A 64 -50.51 14.83 -12.36
CA ALA A 64 -49.35 14.00 -12.72
C ALA A 64 -48.18 14.78 -13.38
N LEU A 65 -48.31 16.11 -13.54
CA LEU A 65 -47.26 16.96 -14.07
C LEU A 65 -46.02 16.96 -13.12
N LYS A 66 -44.83 16.79 -13.70
CA LYS A 66 -43.58 16.80 -12.96
C LYS A 66 -42.56 17.68 -13.70
N ILE A 67 -41.70 18.39 -12.95
CA ILE A 67 -40.48 18.98 -13.50
C ILE A 67 -39.33 17.99 -13.29
N ARG A 68 -38.70 17.59 -14.37
CA ARG A 68 -37.58 16.65 -14.41
C ARG A 68 -36.33 17.34 -14.93
N HIS A 69 -35.17 16.77 -14.62
CA HIS A 69 -33.89 17.18 -15.18
C HIS A 69 -33.20 16.00 -15.85
N ASN A 70 -32.61 16.22 -17.02
CA ASN A 70 -31.69 15.27 -17.66
C ASN A 70 -30.58 16.02 -18.41
N GLY A 71 -29.51 15.26 -18.81
CA GLY A 71 -28.36 15.86 -19.44
C GLY A 71 -28.57 16.42 -20.86
N VAL A 72 -29.71 16.10 -21.53
CA VAL A 72 -30.00 16.55 -22.90
C VAL A 72 -30.88 17.81 -22.92
N LEU A 73 -31.96 17.80 -22.16
CA LEU A 73 -32.95 18.89 -22.16
C LEU A 73 -32.80 19.86 -20.97
N GLY A 74 -31.98 19.51 -19.98
CA GLY A 74 -31.96 20.20 -18.71
C GLY A 74 -33.28 20.03 -17.95
N TYR A 75 -33.71 21.05 -17.24
CA TYR A 75 -35.02 21.07 -16.61
C TYR A 75 -36.15 21.16 -17.66
N HIS A 76 -37.17 20.32 -17.53
CA HIS A 76 -38.33 20.26 -18.42
C HIS A 76 -39.57 19.77 -17.66
N VAL A 77 -40.73 20.21 -18.14
CA VAL A 77 -42.03 19.74 -17.67
C VAL A 77 -42.34 18.44 -18.38
N GLU A 78 -42.75 17.42 -17.64
CA GLU A 78 -43.11 16.10 -18.17
C GLU A 78 -44.58 15.80 -17.74
N VAL A 79 -45.43 15.47 -18.71
CA VAL A 79 -46.82 15.11 -18.50
C VAL A 79 -47.15 13.80 -19.22
N PRO A 80 -48.11 12.96 -18.71
CA PRO A 80 -48.60 11.81 -19.45
C PRO A 80 -49.17 12.22 -20.81
N ALA A 81 -48.95 11.39 -21.86
CA ALA A 81 -49.36 11.72 -23.23
C ALA A 81 -50.87 12.04 -23.33
N ARG A 82 -51.72 11.36 -22.52
CA ARG A 82 -53.16 11.63 -22.47
C ARG A 82 -53.58 13.00 -21.94
N ALA A 83 -52.65 13.73 -21.30
CA ALA A 83 -52.91 15.06 -20.73
C ALA A 83 -52.13 16.14 -21.52
N ALA A 84 -51.44 15.82 -22.57
CA ALA A 84 -50.54 16.75 -23.28
C ALA A 84 -51.29 17.75 -24.18
N ASP A 85 -52.48 17.43 -24.65
CA ASP A 85 -53.23 18.23 -25.63
C ASP A 85 -53.54 19.64 -25.14
N SER A 86 -53.81 19.82 -23.85
CA SER A 86 -54.07 21.13 -23.23
C SER A 86 -52.80 22.01 -23.23
N LEU A 87 -51.62 21.42 -23.15
CA LEU A 87 -50.33 22.12 -23.15
C LEU A 87 -49.78 22.37 -24.57
N MET A 88 -50.37 21.73 -25.57
CA MET A 88 -50.01 21.91 -27.00
C MET A 88 -50.68 23.19 -27.56
N GLN A 89 -51.65 23.79 -26.88
CA GLN A 89 -52.33 25.00 -27.37
C GLN A 89 -51.38 26.20 -27.40
N PRO A 90 -51.50 27.09 -28.39
CA PRO A 90 -50.61 28.26 -28.52
C PRO A 90 -50.53 29.14 -27.29
N ASP A 91 -51.65 29.31 -26.57
CA ASP A 91 -51.76 30.19 -25.41
C ASP A 91 -51.51 29.46 -24.08
N SER A 92 -51.08 28.24 -24.08
CA SER A 92 -50.83 27.45 -22.86
C SER A 92 -49.66 27.95 -22.01
N GLY A 93 -48.74 28.74 -22.57
CA GLY A 93 -47.49 29.15 -21.96
C GLY A 93 -46.38 28.05 -21.95
N PHE A 94 -46.66 26.93 -22.55
CA PHE A 94 -45.72 25.79 -22.65
C PHE A 94 -45.25 25.59 -24.11
N THR A 95 -43.99 25.29 -24.27
CA THR A 95 -43.38 24.97 -25.59
C THR A 95 -43.03 23.52 -25.64
N HIS A 96 -43.55 22.80 -26.65
CA HIS A 96 -43.25 21.39 -26.89
C HIS A 96 -41.74 21.17 -27.15
N ARG A 97 -41.19 20.15 -26.53
CA ARG A 97 -39.76 19.79 -26.69
C ARG A 97 -39.56 18.38 -27.23
N GLN A 98 -40.30 17.42 -26.75
CA GLN A 98 -40.13 16.02 -27.12
C GLN A 98 -41.37 15.17 -26.78
N THR A 99 -41.73 14.25 -27.67
CA THR A 99 -42.75 13.22 -27.39
C THR A 99 -42.06 11.85 -27.29
N LEU A 100 -42.36 11.13 -26.22
CA LEU A 100 -41.86 9.78 -25.98
C LEU A 100 -43.08 8.83 -25.77
N ALA A 101 -42.82 7.53 -25.73
CA ALA A 101 -43.85 6.55 -25.43
C ALA A 101 -44.42 6.81 -24.03
N GLY A 102 -45.68 7.28 -23.96
CA GLY A 102 -46.43 7.51 -22.72
C GLY A 102 -46.24 8.88 -22.05
N VAL A 103 -45.29 9.72 -22.47
CA VAL A 103 -45.05 11.05 -21.90
C VAL A 103 -44.67 12.09 -22.95
N VAL A 104 -45.04 13.35 -22.68
CA VAL A 104 -44.65 14.50 -23.51
C VAL A 104 -43.95 15.51 -22.65
N ARG A 105 -42.91 16.12 -23.22
CA ARG A 105 -42.01 17.06 -22.55
C ARG A 105 -42.17 18.44 -23.10
N PHE A 106 -42.24 19.40 -22.19
CA PHE A 106 -42.41 20.83 -22.51
C PHE A 106 -41.36 21.66 -21.79
N ASN A 107 -41.20 22.89 -22.22
CA ASN A 107 -40.54 23.96 -21.50
C ASN A 107 -41.50 25.11 -21.29
N SER A 108 -41.15 26.07 -20.45
CA SER A 108 -41.84 27.35 -20.26
C SER A 108 -40.82 28.44 -20.00
N ILE A 109 -41.20 29.70 -20.19
CA ILE A 109 -40.33 30.84 -19.98
C ILE A 109 -39.84 30.87 -18.51
N ASP A 110 -40.75 30.76 -17.55
CA ASP A 110 -40.42 30.80 -16.13
C ASP A 110 -39.46 29.67 -15.74
N LEU A 111 -39.69 28.43 -16.25
CA LEU A 111 -38.81 27.31 -16.00
C LEU A 111 -37.42 27.51 -16.60
N HIS A 112 -37.39 28.07 -17.82
CA HIS A 112 -36.11 28.36 -18.49
C HIS A 112 -35.27 29.40 -17.70
N GLU A 113 -35.90 30.45 -17.23
CA GLU A 113 -35.24 31.52 -16.41
C GLU A 113 -34.69 30.93 -15.11
N GLN A 114 -35.50 30.16 -14.36
CA GLN A 114 -35.06 29.58 -13.11
C GLN A 114 -33.95 28.51 -13.35
N ALA A 115 -34.10 27.70 -14.37
CA ALA A 115 -33.07 26.71 -14.74
C ALA A 115 -31.75 27.39 -15.13
N SER A 116 -31.81 28.48 -15.89
CA SER A 116 -30.60 29.25 -16.27
C SER A 116 -29.89 29.83 -15.05
N ARG A 117 -30.65 30.41 -14.09
CA ARG A 117 -30.08 30.95 -12.84
C ARG A 117 -29.38 29.84 -12.03
N VAL A 118 -30.02 28.69 -11.88
CA VAL A 118 -29.43 27.54 -11.17
C VAL A 118 -28.14 27.07 -11.85
N ALA A 119 -28.17 26.94 -13.18
CA ALA A 119 -27.01 26.49 -13.95
C ALA A 119 -25.84 27.48 -13.88
N GLN A 120 -26.11 28.78 -13.99
CA GLN A 120 -25.09 29.82 -13.87
C GLN A 120 -24.48 29.87 -12.49
N ALA A 121 -25.33 29.91 -11.43
CA ALA A 121 -24.83 29.91 -10.07
C ALA A 121 -24.01 28.65 -9.76
N GLY A 122 -24.44 27.47 -10.20
CA GLY A 122 -23.69 26.23 -10.05
C GLY A 122 -22.35 26.24 -10.79
N ALA A 123 -22.33 26.72 -12.06
CA ALA A 123 -21.10 26.83 -12.82
C ALA A 123 -20.09 27.81 -12.18
N HIS A 124 -20.56 28.97 -11.73
CA HIS A 124 -19.72 29.95 -11.04
C HIS A 124 -19.21 29.44 -9.70
N ALA A 125 -20.00 28.68 -8.95
CA ALA A 125 -19.57 28.06 -7.71
C ALA A 125 -18.44 27.04 -7.95
N LEU A 126 -18.54 26.19 -9.00
CA LEU A 126 -17.50 25.24 -9.34
C LEU A 126 -16.19 25.94 -9.76
N VAL A 127 -16.28 27.03 -10.53
CA VAL A 127 -15.09 27.81 -10.91
C VAL A 127 -14.44 28.46 -9.69
N ALA A 128 -15.21 29.01 -8.76
CA ALA A 128 -14.72 29.62 -7.54
C ALA A 128 -14.05 28.56 -6.62
N GLU A 129 -14.68 27.39 -6.47
CA GLU A 129 -14.08 26.29 -5.71
C GLU A 129 -12.75 25.82 -6.34
N ALA A 130 -12.70 25.69 -7.67
CA ALA A 130 -11.47 25.30 -8.36
C ALA A 130 -10.34 26.31 -8.16
N ALA A 131 -10.65 27.62 -8.18
CA ALA A 131 -9.68 28.68 -7.93
C ALA A 131 -9.11 28.58 -6.50
N HIS A 132 -9.95 28.38 -5.49
CA HIS A 132 -9.50 28.16 -4.11
C HIS A 132 -8.63 26.91 -3.98
N LEU A 133 -8.99 25.81 -4.66
CA LEU A 133 -8.18 24.59 -4.65
C LEU A 133 -6.79 24.83 -5.24
N GLU A 134 -6.71 25.54 -6.37
CA GLU A 134 -5.42 25.90 -6.99
C GLU A 134 -4.56 26.76 -6.05
N GLU A 135 -5.14 27.71 -5.37
CA GLU A 135 -4.45 28.55 -4.38
C GLU A 135 -3.92 27.71 -3.20
N LEU A 136 -4.73 26.80 -2.65
CA LEU A 136 -4.33 25.91 -1.58
C LEU A 136 -3.22 24.93 -2.01
N ILE A 137 -3.32 24.37 -3.21
CA ILE A 137 -2.27 23.53 -3.80
C ILE A 137 -0.97 24.34 -3.96
N GLY A 138 -1.07 25.56 -4.48
CA GLY A 138 0.08 26.46 -4.61
C GLY A 138 0.77 26.74 -3.27
N ALA A 139 -0.01 26.98 -2.21
CA ALA A 139 0.50 27.20 -0.86
C ALA A 139 1.23 25.97 -0.28
N VAL A 140 0.74 24.75 -0.56
CA VAL A 140 1.40 23.49 -0.19
C VAL A 140 2.69 23.30 -0.98
N LEU A 141 2.63 23.48 -2.31
CA LEU A 141 3.77 23.30 -3.20
C LEU A 141 4.90 24.31 -2.91
N ALA A 142 4.58 25.53 -2.53
CA ALA A 142 5.56 26.54 -2.12
C ALA A 142 6.40 26.09 -0.90
N ARG A 143 5.87 25.18 -0.08
CA ARG A 143 6.56 24.62 1.10
C ARG A 143 7.00 23.17 0.93
N LYS A 144 6.97 22.63 -0.29
CA LYS A 144 7.25 21.23 -0.59
C LYS A 144 8.60 20.77 0.00
N ALA A 145 9.65 21.57 -0.16
CA ALA A 145 10.99 21.21 0.32
C ALA A 145 11.03 21.10 1.85
N GLU A 146 10.44 22.06 2.57
CA GLU A 146 10.39 22.07 4.03
C GLU A 146 9.56 20.93 4.59
N ILE A 147 8.41 20.62 3.95
CA ILE A 147 7.54 19.50 4.31
C ILE A 147 8.29 18.18 4.11
N ALA A 148 8.97 18.00 2.97
CA ALA A 148 9.75 16.81 2.68
C ALA A 148 10.90 16.62 3.68
N GLN A 149 11.59 17.71 4.07
CA GLN A 149 12.64 17.67 5.07
C GLN A 149 12.11 17.28 6.45
N ALA A 150 10.98 17.86 6.87
CA ALA A 150 10.35 17.51 8.13
C ALA A 150 9.88 16.04 8.15
N ALA A 151 9.26 15.58 7.07
CA ALA A 151 8.84 14.20 6.93
C ALA A 151 10.03 13.23 6.99
N ALA A 152 11.14 13.54 6.32
CA ALA A 152 12.37 12.74 6.36
C ALA A 152 12.99 12.70 7.77
N ALA A 153 12.96 13.81 8.50
CA ALA A 153 13.45 13.87 9.89
C ALA A 153 12.57 13.04 10.83
N LEU A 154 11.25 13.14 10.70
CA LEU A 154 10.29 12.34 11.47
C LEU A 154 10.42 10.84 11.18
N ALA A 155 10.58 10.47 9.90
CA ALA A 155 10.78 9.07 9.52
C ALA A 155 12.04 8.46 10.13
N ARG A 156 13.14 9.24 10.18
CA ARG A 156 14.39 8.79 10.84
C ARG A 156 14.19 8.62 12.34
N LEU A 157 13.49 9.54 12.98
CA LEU A 157 13.20 9.48 14.41
C LEU A 157 12.30 8.28 14.74
N ASP A 158 11.26 8.06 13.95
CA ASP A 158 10.33 6.94 14.11
C ASP A 158 11.04 5.59 14.01
N VAL A 159 11.85 5.39 12.95
CA VAL A 159 12.65 4.17 12.78
C VAL A 159 13.65 3.98 13.92
N ALA A 160 14.36 5.05 14.32
CA ALA A 160 15.33 4.97 15.41
C ALA A 160 14.64 4.63 16.75
N ALA A 161 13.51 5.23 17.04
CA ALA A 161 12.72 4.95 18.25
C ALA A 161 12.21 3.50 18.26
N ALA A 162 11.63 3.02 17.15
CA ALA A 162 11.14 1.66 17.05
C ALA A 162 12.26 0.61 17.20
N LEU A 163 13.42 0.84 16.60
CA LEU A 163 14.58 -0.05 16.73
C LEU A 163 15.14 -0.03 18.18
N ALA A 164 15.18 1.14 18.81
CA ALA A 164 15.65 1.28 20.18
C ALA A 164 14.72 0.58 21.19
N GLU A 165 13.41 0.74 21.01
CA GLU A 165 12.38 0.05 21.84
C GLU A 165 12.52 -1.47 21.71
N ARG A 166 12.61 -2.00 20.49
CA ARG A 166 12.83 -3.44 20.26
C ARG A 166 14.13 -3.94 20.88
N ALA A 167 15.20 -3.15 20.78
CA ALA A 167 16.49 -3.51 21.37
C ALA A 167 16.42 -3.56 22.90
N ALA A 168 15.77 -2.58 23.53
CA ALA A 168 15.61 -2.51 24.99
C ALA A 168 14.73 -3.66 25.52
N GLU A 169 13.56 -3.89 24.90
CA GLU A 169 12.64 -4.96 25.31
C GLU A 169 13.23 -6.36 25.07
N GLY A 170 13.98 -6.56 23.98
CA GLY A 170 14.55 -7.85 23.60
C GLY A 170 15.92 -8.13 24.21
N GLY A 171 16.53 -7.18 24.92
CA GLY A 171 17.92 -7.32 25.38
C GLY A 171 18.88 -7.57 24.20
N TRP A 172 18.73 -6.82 23.11
CA TRP A 172 19.54 -6.99 21.90
C TRP A 172 20.88 -6.27 22.04
N ALA A 173 21.92 -6.83 21.41
CA ALA A 173 23.27 -6.27 21.43
C ALA A 173 23.55 -5.38 20.21
N ARG A 174 24.42 -4.37 20.40
CA ARG A 174 24.93 -3.56 19.28
C ARG A 174 25.97 -4.38 18.52
N PRO A 175 25.76 -4.63 17.19
CA PRO A 175 26.71 -5.38 16.39
C PRO A 175 28.00 -4.58 16.14
N ARG A 176 29.12 -5.27 16.05
CA ARG A 176 30.41 -4.71 15.67
C ARG A 176 30.75 -5.12 14.23
N PHE A 177 31.10 -4.19 13.37
CA PHE A 177 31.57 -4.48 12.03
C PHE A 177 33.11 -4.49 11.96
N VAL A 178 33.66 -5.47 11.22
CA VAL A 178 35.08 -5.63 11.01
C VAL A 178 35.40 -5.85 9.53
N PRO A 179 36.61 -5.43 9.04
CA PRO A 179 36.97 -5.61 7.62
C PRO A 179 37.19 -7.05 7.21
N ARG A 180 37.73 -7.88 8.13
CA ARG A 180 37.99 -9.31 7.86
C ARG A 180 36.70 -10.08 7.69
N ARG A 181 36.70 -11.14 6.88
CA ARG A 181 35.53 -12.01 6.72
C ARG A 181 35.18 -12.65 8.07
N CYS A 182 34.03 -12.31 8.59
CA CYS A 182 33.59 -12.72 9.90
C CYS A 182 32.08 -12.69 10.02
N LEU A 183 31.53 -13.75 10.61
CA LEU A 183 30.18 -13.83 11.10
C LEU A 183 30.29 -14.59 12.44
N ASP A 184 30.47 -13.85 13.52
CA ASP A 184 30.62 -14.40 14.87
C ASP A 184 29.44 -13.86 15.72
N ILE A 185 28.48 -14.71 15.96
CA ILE A 185 27.26 -14.45 16.70
C ILE A 185 27.26 -15.32 17.94
N ILE A 186 27.17 -14.70 19.10
CA ILE A 186 27.11 -15.36 20.39
C ILE A 186 25.71 -15.20 20.98
N GLY A 187 25.09 -16.31 21.36
CA GLY A 187 23.76 -16.31 21.95
C GLY A 187 22.70 -15.74 21.02
N GLY A 188 22.78 -16.06 19.72
CA GLY A 188 21.80 -15.63 18.71
C GLY A 188 20.42 -16.20 18.97
N ARG A 189 19.38 -15.40 18.69
CA ARG A 189 17.97 -15.76 18.89
C ARG A 189 17.16 -15.39 17.66
N HIS A 190 16.11 -16.16 17.36
CA HIS A 190 15.20 -15.83 16.26
C HIS A 190 14.11 -14.89 16.79
N PRO A 191 14.05 -13.60 16.36
CA PRO A 191 13.21 -12.60 17.01
C PRO A 191 11.73 -12.93 16.98
N VAL A 192 11.23 -13.54 15.91
CA VAL A 192 9.81 -13.88 15.77
C VAL A 192 9.47 -15.14 16.60
N VAL A 193 10.34 -16.16 16.57
CA VAL A 193 10.11 -17.41 17.32
C VAL A 193 10.27 -17.17 18.82
N GLU A 194 11.26 -16.37 19.23
CA GLU A 194 11.45 -15.97 20.61
C GLU A 194 10.20 -15.24 21.16
N ASP A 195 9.64 -14.30 20.40
CA ASP A 195 8.44 -13.58 20.83
C ASP A 195 7.21 -14.51 20.93
N ALA A 196 7.06 -15.44 19.99
CA ALA A 196 5.99 -16.43 20.01
C ALA A 196 6.10 -17.37 21.22
N LEU A 197 7.31 -17.85 21.53
CA LEU A 197 7.56 -18.70 22.71
C LEU A 197 7.36 -17.95 24.02
N ARG A 198 7.81 -16.70 24.10
CA ARG A 198 7.61 -15.84 25.27
C ARG A 198 6.12 -15.65 25.59
N LYS A 199 5.27 -15.46 24.57
CA LYS A 199 3.81 -15.37 24.74
C LYS A 199 3.19 -16.67 25.27
N GLN A 200 3.87 -17.80 25.07
CA GLN A 200 3.47 -19.12 25.58
C GLN A 200 4.14 -19.46 26.93
N GLY A 201 4.91 -18.53 27.52
CA GLY A 201 5.65 -18.76 28.74
C GLY A 201 6.88 -19.68 28.58
N GLN A 202 7.37 -19.87 27.35
CA GLN A 202 8.51 -20.70 27.01
C GLN A 202 9.74 -19.84 26.69
N ALA A 203 10.94 -20.36 27.00
CA ALA A 203 12.20 -19.71 26.69
C ALA A 203 12.73 -20.19 25.32
N PHE A 204 13.30 -19.27 24.54
CA PHE A 204 14.07 -19.62 23.35
C PHE A 204 15.48 -20.07 23.74
N VAL A 205 15.95 -21.18 23.15
CA VAL A 205 17.32 -21.62 23.34
C VAL A 205 18.24 -20.88 22.38
N ALA A 206 19.10 -20.02 22.93
CA ALA A 206 20.05 -19.24 22.16
C ALA A 206 21.16 -20.12 21.54
N ASN A 207 21.68 -19.73 20.37
CA ASN A 207 22.67 -20.50 19.64
C ASN A 207 23.81 -19.60 19.15
N ASP A 208 25.03 -20.14 19.18
CA ASP A 208 26.20 -19.48 18.60
C ASP A 208 26.34 -19.84 17.12
N CYS A 209 26.93 -18.92 16.34
CA CYS A 209 27.29 -19.18 14.94
C CYS A 209 28.62 -18.48 14.61
N ARG A 210 29.62 -19.24 14.20
CA ARG A 210 30.95 -18.72 13.84
C ARG A 210 31.36 -19.17 12.47
N LEU A 211 31.37 -18.24 11.51
CA LEU A 211 31.91 -18.44 10.16
C LEU A 211 33.01 -17.43 9.93
N GLY A 212 34.17 -17.93 9.56
CA GLY A 212 35.40 -17.13 9.35
C GLY A 212 36.02 -17.35 7.99
N GLU A 213 37.33 -17.13 7.90
CA GLU A 213 38.10 -17.37 6.67
C GLU A 213 38.37 -18.84 6.47
N ASP A 214 38.65 -19.59 7.55
CA ASP A 214 38.96 -21.00 7.51
C ASP A 214 37.68 -21.85 7.57
N ASP A 215 36.74 -21.49 8.43
CA ASP A 215 35.44 -22.18 8.61
C ASP A 215 34.31 -21.41 7.92
N ARG A 216 34.28 -21.46 6.59
CA ARG A 216 33.31 -20.67 5.78
C ARG A 216 31.95 -21.35 5.65
N LEU A 217 31.89 -22.69 5.75
CA LEU A 217 30.68 -23.45 5.51
C LEU A 217 30.41 -24.39 6.68
N TRP A 218 29.18 -24.33 7.18
CA TRP A 218 28.68 -25.31 8.15
C TRP A 218 27.67 -26.24 7.50
N LEU A 219 27.91 -27.55 7.59
CA LEU A 219 26.95 -28.59 7.29
C LEU A 219 26.16 -28.90 8.57
N ILE A 220 24.86 -28.62 8.56
CA ILE A 220 23.98 -28.76 9.70
C ILE A 220 23.06 -29.94 9.47
N THR A 221 23.29 -31.03 10.22
CA THR A 221 22.48 -32.25 10.14
C THR A 221 21.61 -32.38 11.40
N GLY A 222 20.60 -33.22 11.32
CA GLY A 222 19.72 -33.50 12.47
C GLY A 222 18.29 -33.81 12.05
N PRO A 223 17.43 -34.19 13.00
CA PRO A 223 16.06 -34.58 12.71
C PRO A 223 15.23 -33.38 12.18
N ASN A 224 14.17 -33.70 11.43
CA ASN A 224 13.16 -32.72 11.07
C ASN A 224 12.52 -32.18 12.37
N MET A 225 12.18 -30.91 12.39
CA MET A 225 11.74 -30.16 13.59
C MET A 225 12.82 -29.91 14.66
N GLY A 226 14.07 -30.27 14.41
CA GLY A 226 15.21 -29.97 15.32
C GLY A 226 15.66 -28.50 15.33
N GLY A 227 14.92 -27.61 14.69
CA GLY A 227 15.24 -26.16 14.68
C GLY A 227 16.25 -25.73 13.62
N LYS A 228 16.69 -26.62 12.69
CA LYS A 228 17.66 -26.30 11.63
C LYS A 228 17.26 -25.04 10.83
N SER A 229 16.08 -25.03 10.24
CA SER A 229 15.58 -23.91 9.43
C SER A 229 15.42 -22.62 10.26
N THR A 230 15.04 -22.75 11.54
CA THR A 230 14.97 -21.62 12.48
C THR A 230 16.36 -21.03 12.71
N PHE A 231 17.38 -21.87 12.90
CA PHE A 231 18.76 -21.45 13.07
C PHE A 231 19.30 -20.74 11.81
N LEU A 232 19.04 -21.25 10.61
CA LEU A 232 19.44 -20.59 9.37
C LEU A 232 18.83 -19.20 9.25
N ARG A 233 17.49 -19.10 9.42
CA ARG A 233 16.75 -17.83 9.34
C ARG A 233 17.16 -16.85 10.42
N GLN A 234 17.42 -17.31 11.63
CA GLN A 234 17.94 -16.51 12.75
C GLN A 234 19.19 -15.74 12.35
N ASN A 235 20.19 -16.44 11.80
CA ASN A 235 21.47 -15.83 11.42
C ASN A 235 21.30 -14.87 10.25
N ALA A 236 20.44 -15.20 9.27
CA ALA A 236 20.11 -14.30 8.17
C ALA A 236 19.45 -13.00 8.67
N LEU A 237 18.48 -13.09 9.58
CA LEU A 237 17.80 -11.93 10.17
C LEU A 237 18.76 -11.07 10.99
N ILE A 238 19.69 -11.67 11.74
CA ILE A 238 20.71 -10.95 12.49
C ILE A 238 21.60 -10.12 11.54
N VAL A 239 22.04 -10.70 10.42
CA VAL A 239 22.83 -9.99 9.40
C VAL A 239 22.04 -8.82 8.78
N ILE A 240 20.77 -9.04 8.43
CA ILE A 240 19.89 -8.00 7.86
C ILE A 240 19.71 -6.85 8.85
N LEU A 241 19.34 -7.15 10.10
CA LEU A 241 19.13 -6.15 11.16
C LEU A 241 20.41 -5.34 11.44
N ALA A 242 21.56 -6.02 11.50
CA ALA A 242 22.84 -5.38 11.69
C ALA A 242 23.16 -4.39 10.56
N GLN A 243 23.02 -4.81 9.30
CA GLN A 243 23.31 -3.96 8.14
C GLN A 243 22.27 -2.85 7.91
N ALA A 244 21.07 -3.01 8.43
CA ALA A 244 20.08 -1.94 8.50
C ALA A 244 20.39 -0.88 9.56
N GLY A 245 21.45 -1.08 10.37
CA GLY A 245 21.85 -0.15 11.43
C GLY A 245 21.17 -0.39 12.78
N GLY A 246 20.48 -1.52 12.94
CA GLY A 246 19.82 -1.92 14.18
C GLY A 246 20.71 -2.68 15.15
N PHE A 247 20.25 -2.82 16.40
CA PHE A 247 20.71 -3.82 17.32
C PHE A 247 20.21 -5.21 16.87
N VAL A 248 20.85 -6.27 17.34
CA VAL A 248 20.56 -7.64 16.92
C VAL A 248 20.16 -8.55 18.09
N PRO A 249 19.28 -9.53 17.89
CA PRO A 249 18.85 -10.47 18.91
C PRO A 249 19.96 -11.50 19.22
N ALA A 250 21.00 -11.04 19.89
CA ALA A 250 22.17 -11.82 20.29
C ALA A 250 22.78 -11.23 21.55
N SER A 251 23.60 -12.00 22.26
CA SER A 251 24.42 -11.50 23.37
C SER A 251 25.59 -10.67 22.87
N ALA A 252 26.18 -11.06 21.75
CA ALA A 252 27.17 -10.29 21.00
C ALA A 252 27.15 -10.68 19.53
N ALA A 253 27.55 -9.76 18.64
CA ALA A 253 27.71 -10.04 17.22
C ALA A 253 28.87 -9.24 16.63
N THR A 254 29.81 -9.93 15.97
CA THR A 254 30.89 -9.33 15.18
C THR A 254 30.75 -9.81 13.75
N LEU A 255 30.56 -8.89 12.84
CA LEU A 255 30.19 -9.17 11.45
C LEU A 255 31.11 -8.42 10.47
N SER A 256 31.37 -9.01 9.32
CA SER A 256 31.81 -8.23 8.15
C SER A 256 30.61 -7.85 7.28
N LEU A 257 30.76 -6.82 6.47
CA LEU A 257 29.72 -6.45 5.50
C LEU A 257 29.49 -7.58 4.51
N VAL A 258 28.22 -7.89 4.29
CA VAL A 258 27.72 -8.85 3.32
C VAL A 258 27.20 -8.07 2.12
N ASP A 259 27.68 -8.41 0.92
CA ASP A 259 27.21 -7.76 -0.32
C ASP A 259 25.86 -8.27 -0.76
N ARG A 260 25.62 -9.58 -0.58
CA ARG A 260 24.35 -10.25 -0.91
C ARG A 260 24.06 -11.34 0.11
N LEU A 261 22.79 -11.43 0.48
CA LEU A 261 22.26 -12.53 1.27
C LEU A 261 21.36 -13.37 0.38
N PHE A 262 21.70 -14.66 0.23
CA PHE A 262 20.87 -15.61 -0.50
C PHE A 262 20.24 -16.59 0.46
N SER A 263 18.96 -16.85 0.25
CA SER A 263 18.20 -17.78 1.05
C SER A 263 17.40 -18.73 0.18
N ARG A 264 17.66 -20.02 0.35
CA ARG A 264 16.81 -21.09 -0.16
C ARG A 264 16.38 -21.95 1.02
N VAL A 265 15.27 -21.58 1.63
CA VAL A 265 14.73 -22.24 2.83
C VAL A 265 13.28 -22.59 2.56
N GLY A 266 12.99 -23.90 2.48
CA GLY A 266 11.65 -24.48 2.34
C GLY A 266 10.79 -23.91 1.22
N ALA A 267 10.40 -24.71 0.24
CA ALA A 267 9.33 -24.33 -0.67
C ALA A 267 7.99 -24.54 0.04
N SER A 268 7.19 -23.50 0.20
CA SER A 268 5.76 -23.69 0.26
C SER A 268 5.30 -24.17 -1.12
N ASP A 269 4.58 -25.29 -1.14
CA ASP A 269 4.00 -25.87 -2.35
C ASP A 269 3.16 -24.80 -3.10
N ASN A 270 3.77 -24.17 -4.07
CA ASN A 270 3.08 -23.23 -4.95
C ASN A 270 2.54 -24.02 -6.16
N LEU A 271 1.65 -24.98 -5.88
CA LEU A 271 0.95 -25.81 -6.86
C LEU A 271 0.18 -25.00 -7.91
N ALA A 272 -0.09 -23.71 -7.62
CA ALA A 272 -0.86 -22.83 -8.49
C ALA A 272 -0.13 -22.43 -9.81
N ARG A 273 1.19 -22.68 -9.95
CA ARG A 273 1.96 -22.28 -11.14
C ARG A 273 2.43 -23.44 -12.02
N GLY A 274 2.03 -24.71 -11.73
CA GLY A 274 2.32 -25.87 -12.58
C GLY A 274 3.80 -26.21 -12.78
N ARG A 275 4.72 -25.63 -11.97
CA ARG A 275 6.15 -25.98 -12.00
C ARG A 275 6.44 -26.99 -10.90
N SER A 276 7.22 -28.03 -11.23
CA SER A 276 7.75 -28.96 -10.24
C SER A 276 8.53 -28.19 -9.17
N THR A 277 8.26 -28.45 -7.89
CA THR A 277 8.99 -27.85 -6.74
C THR A 277 10.49 -28.07 -6.88
N PHE A 278 10.90 -29.23 -7.38
CA PHE A 278 12.30 -29.57 -7.69
C PHE A 278 12.91 -28.64 -8.75
N MET A 279 12.18 -28.35 -9.84
CA MET A 279 12.70 -27.45 -10.89
C MET A 279 12.90 -26.03 -10.39
N VAL A 280 11.98 -25.52 -9.57
CA VAL A 280 12.10 -24.20 -8.93
C VAL A 280 13.32 -24.18 -8.02
N GLU A 281 13.50 -25.21 -7.22
CA GLU A 281 14.66 -25.35 -6.34
C GLU A 281 15.98 -25.33 -7.12
N MET A 282 16.08 -26.05 -8.21
CA MET A 282 17.30 -26.10 -9.02
C MET A 282 17.60 -24.75 -9.69
N VAL A 283 16.59 -24.06 -10.20
CA VAL A 283 16.75 -22.71 -10.80
C VAL A 283 17.22 -21.70 -9.74
N GLU A 284 16.63 -21.71 -8.55
CA GLU A 284 17.05 -20.83 -7.45
C GLU A 284 18.47 -21.13 -6.98
N THR A 285 18.80 -22.41 -6.81
CA THR A 285 20.14 -22.84 -6.42
C THR A 285 21.18 -22.46 -7.48
N ALA A 286 20.90 -22.68 -8.75
CA ALA A 286 21.78 -22.28 -9.85
C ALA A 286 22.00 -20.76 -9.88
N ALA A 287 20.95 -19.97 -9.64
CA ALA A 287 21.05 -18.52 -9.56
C ALA A 287 21.93 -18.06 -8.38
N ILE A 288 21.86 -18.74 -7.23
CA ILE A 288 22.74 -18.50 -6.08
C ILE A 288 24.20 -18.78 -6.45
N LEU A 289 24.49 -19.97 -6.99
CA LEU A 289 25.84 -20.35 -7.39
C LEU A 289 26.46 -19.40 -8.43
N ALA A 290 25.64 -18.89 -9.36
CA ALA A 290 26.09 -17.96 -10.38
C ALA A 290 26.37 -16.54 -9.86
N GLN A 291 25.76 -16.13 -8.75
CA GLN A 291 25.78 -14.74 -8.28
C GLN A 291 26.50 -14.53 -6.94
N ALA A 292 26.65 -15.58 -6.13
CA ALA A 292 27.31 -15.48 -4.84
C ALA A 292 28.81 -15.18 -5.01
N THR A 293 29.30 -14.22 -4.24
CA THR A 293 30.71 -13.84 -4.17
C THR A 293 31.30 -14.31 -2.84
N ASP A 294 32.59 -14.17 -2.68
CA ASP A 294 33.30 -14.48 -1.43
C ASP A 294 32.85 -13.61 -0.23
N ARG A 295 32.13 -12.52 -0.49
CA ARG A 295 31.53 -11.61 0.52
C ARG A 295 30.07 -11.92 0.80
N SER A 296 29.46 -12.81 0.05
CA SER A 296 28.05 -13.16 0.24
C SER A 296 27.83 -14.04 1.48
N PHE A 297 26.60 -14.05 1.96
CA PHE A 297 26.13 -14.99 2.97
C PHE A 297 24.99 -15.82 2.37
N VAL A 298 25.14 -17.14 2.40
CA VAL A 298 24.21 -18.08 1.77
C VAL A 298 23.61 -18.99 2.83
N ILE A 299 22.29 -19.14 2.83
CA ILE A 299 21.58 -20.13 3.64
C ILE A 299 20.81 -21.09 2.72
N LEU A 300 21.09 -22.37 2.84
CA LEU A 300 20.48 -23.43 2.06
C LEU A 300 19.85 -24.47 2.99
N ASP A 301 18.62 -24.86 2.70
CA ASP A 301 17.87 -25.81 3.51
C ASP A 301 17.33 -26.95 2.64
N GLU A 302 17.77 -28.18 2.93
CA GLU A 302 17.29 -29.43 2.33
C GLU A 302 17.36 -29.45 0.79
N VAL A 303 18.46 -28.99 0.20
CA VAL A 303 18.70 -29.06 -1.26
C VAL A 303 18.69 -30.48 -1.75
N GLY A 304 17.99 -30.77 -2.86
CA GLY A 304 17.89 -32.08 -3.50
C GLY A 304 16.75 -32.95 -2.97
N ARG A 305 15.85 -32.41 -2.12
CA ARG A 305 14.75 -33.21 -1.52
C ARG A 305 13.68 -33.63 -2.54
N GLY A 306 13.53 -32.90 -3.64
CA GLY A 306 12.45 -33.10 -4.62
C GLY A 306 12.70 -34.18 -5.67
N THR A 307 13.77 -35.00 -5.55
CA THR A 307 14.15 -36.08 -6.50
C THR A 307 14.49 -37.37 -5.79
N SER A 308 15.03 -38.36 -6.54
CA SER A 308 15.49 -39.62 -5.94
C SER A 308 16.61 -39.36 -4.93
N THR A 309 16.75 -40.24 -3.93
CA THR A 309 17.75 -40.05 -2.84
C THR A 309 19.17 -39.93 -3.39
N TYR A 310 19.54 -40.74 -4.34
CA TYR A 310 20.90 -40.69 -4.90
C TYR A 310 21.16 -39.47 -5.77
N ASP A 311 20.18 -39.08 -6.59
CA ASP A 311 20.30 -37.87 -7.41
C ASP A 311 20.29 -36.60 -6.51
N GLY A 312 19.44 -36.56 -5.48
CA GLY A 312 19.39 -35.50 -4.52
C GLY A 312 20.71 -35.35 -3.74
N LEU A 313 21.29 -36.45 -3.29
CA LEU A 313 22.60 -36.46 -2.64
C LEU A 313 23.69 -35.93 -3.58
N ALA A 314 23.74 -36.39 -4.84
CA ALA A 314 24.74 -35.96 -5.82
C ALA A 314 24.63 -34.44 -6.10
N LEU A 315 23.41 -33.92 -6.22
CA LEU A 315 23.16 -32.49 -6.39
C LEU A 315 23.59 -31.68 -5.15
N ALA A 316 23.19 -32.11 -3.96
CA ALA A 316 23.59 -31.47 -2.72
C ALA A 316 25.10 -31.43 -2.53
N TRP A 317 25.78 -32.54 -2.88
CA TRP A 317 27.23 -32.65 -2.88
C TRP A 317 27.89 -31.63 -3.80
N ALA A 318 27.47 -31.59 -5.08
CA ALA A 318 27.99 -30.64 -6.04
C ALA A 318 27.74 -29.16 -5.63
N VAL A 319 26.60 -28.86 -5.00
CA VAL A 319 26.31 -27.53 -4.49
C VAL A 319 27.25 -27.17 -3.33
N VAL A 320 27.50 -28.07 -2.39
CA VAL A 320 28.42 -27.82 -1.27
C VAL A 320 29.85 -27.59 -1.81
N GLU A 321 30.33 -28.40 -2.73
CA GLU A 321 31.64 -28.19 -3.36
C GLU A 321 31.71 -26.85 -4.10
N ALA A 322 30.70 -26.49 -4.89
CA ALA A 322 30.67 -25.24 -5.62
C ALA A 322 30.67 -24.00 -4.66
N VAL A 323 29.88 -24.02 -3.59
CA VAL A 323 29.86 -22.97 -2.60
C VAL A 323 31.20 -22.84 -1.88
N HIS A 324 31.84 -23.97 -1.54
CA HIS A 324 33.10 -23.98 -0.82
C HIS A 324 34.30 -23.63 -1.70
N GLU A 325 34.44 -24.25 -2.88
CA GLU A 325 35.62 -24.15 -3.72
C GLU A 325 35.55 -22.94 -4.69
N VAL A 326 34.36 -22.69 -5.27
CA VAL A 326 34.19 -21.67 -6.32
C VAL A 326 33.74 -20.35 -5.75
N ASN A 327 32.60 -20.33 -5.04
CA ASN A 327 32.05 -19.09 -4.49
C ASN A 327 32.85 -18.60 -3.27
N GLN A 328 33.39 -19.49 -2.48
CA GLN A 328 34.16 -19.23 -1.26
C GLN A 328 33.44 -18.31 -0.27
N CYS A 329 32.11 -18.36 -0.28
CA CYS A 329 31.25 -17.52 0.55
C CYS A 329 30.96 -18.18 1.91
N ARG A 330 30.45 -17.40 2.84
CA ARG A 330 29.95 -17.93 4.12
C ARG A 330 28.62 -18.63 3.86
N CYS A 331 28.48 -19.86 4.33
CA CYS A 331 27.29 -20.65 4.10
C CYS A 331 26.86 -21.46 5.33
N LEU A 332 25.57 -21.46 5.57
CA LEU A 332 24.90 -22.43 6.44
C LEU A 332 24.05 -23.36 5.58
N PHE A 333 24.42 -24.61 5.54
CA PHE A 333 23.79 -25.64 4.72
C PHE A 333 23.13 -26.70 5.61
N ALA A 334 21.81 -26.64 5.75
CA ALA A 334 21.06 -27.67 6.46
C ALA A 334 20.67 -28.80 5.51
N THR A 335 20.88 -30.03 5.94
CA THR A 335 20.65 -31.21 5.13
C THR A 335 20.19 -32.40 5.97
N HIS A 336 19.50 -33.32 5.34
CA HIS A 336 19.21 -34.66 5.87
C HIS A 336 20.16 -35.74 5.34
N TYR A 337 21.04 -35.39 4.39
CA TYR A 337 22.06 -36.32 3.86
C TYR A 337 23.27 -36.36 4.78
N HIS A 338 23.35 -37.36 5.65
CA HIS A 338 24.49 -37.54 6.55
C HIS A 338 25.79 -37.79 5.82
N GLU A 339 25.73 -38.33 4.62
CA GLU A 339 26.89 -38.62 3.79
C GLU A 339 27.73 -37.39 3.45
N LEU A 340 27.10 -36.22 3.40
CA LEU A 340 27.79 -34.95 3.15
C LEU A 340 28.81 -34.59 4.23
N THR A 341 28.70 -35.16 5.44
CA THR A 341 29.70 -34.94 6.50
C THR A 341 31.09 -35.48 6.15
N ARG A 342 31.22 -36.27 5.08
CA ARG A 342 32.54 -36.71 4.56
C ARG A 342 33.29 -35.57 3.86
N LEU A 343 32.64 -34.44 3.59
CA LEU A 343 33.28 -33.26 3.00
C LEU A 343 33.86 -32.30 4.06
N ALA A 344 33.60 -32.56 5.34
CA ALA A 344 34.03 -31.71 6.46
C ALA A 344 35.48 -31.99 6.87
#